data_b90e894694a638b0bc136abe8add1244
#
_entry.id   b90e894694a638b0bc136abe8add1244
#
_cell.length_a   1.000
_cell.length_b   1.000
_cell.length_c   1.000
_cell.angle_alpha   90.00
_cell.angle_beta   90.00
_cell.angle_gamma   90.00
#
_symmetry.space_group_name_H-M   'P 1'
#
loop_
_entity.id
_entity.type
_entity.pdbx_description
1 polymer ?
#
loop_
_entity_poly.entity_id
_entity_poly.type
_entity_poly.pdbx_seq_one_letter_code
_entity_poly.pdbx_strand_id
1 'polypeptide(L)'
;MKTVTNEPADEGGEPAASFEAAASRAGLVLPPRRRLNLWVAIGIVVLLVGASIGVGELTGWAIGPRENRGSPGVYGAQQCQHVPSYLSVNLTASVSGHADPVLNRALASWGSDFSNWSGGCVHLDELASAGDGFVPDLAGAHVDVVATDALPNASDREALAASVTLVPEAAAAVSVIYDLPGVSSELRLDGPVLAGLFNGSITAWDDPAIRALNPTVDLAGAPPVEPVYRSDSAGVNAAFTGYLAEASGAWNLTVGVGDSVLWPTGTPANGATAMSNLLTETPGAIGYLEAGEALPANASVASLENPTGAFLLPTPANASAAVVARENSSFAKASDWTNLSLVNAPGPKSYPITEFVYFAVYHEMGSAYSDKFSQTNATWLLTFLWWLAGNGGANVTELGLGLLPNTFFGLDQVSLEGVTYNGGSLLENNEGGEGGETGEF
;
A
#
# COMPACT_ATOMS: atom_id res chain seq x y z
N MET A 1 -71.27 -4.01 34.28
CA MET A 1 -70.74 -5.16 35.06
C MET A 1 -70.53 -6.32 34.07
N LYS A 2 -69.32 -6.49 33.56
CA LYS A 2 -68.89 -7.71 32.91
C LYS A 2 -67.42 -7.89 33.30
N THR A 3 -67.15 -8.92 34.01
CA THR A 3 -65.86 -9.40 34.52
C THR A 3 -64.99 -9.83 33.34
N VAL A 4 -63.80 -9.32 33.30
CA VAL A 4 -62.71 -9.76 32.39
C VAL A 4 -61.85 -10.73 33.20
N THR A 5 -61.79 -11.98 32.81
CA THR A 5 -60.87 -13.01 33.32
C THR A 5 -59.56 -12.88 32.52
N ASN A 6 -58.44 -12.69 33.25
CA ASN A 6 -57.11 -12.82 32.76
C ASN A 6 -56.74 -14.29 32.64
N GLU A 7 -56.37 -14.75 31.43
CA GLU A 7 -55.56 -15.93 31.20
C GLU A 7 -54.10 -15.51 30.93
N PRO A 8 -53.10 -16.23 31.48
CA PRO A 8 -51.73 -15.97 31.25
C PRO A 8 -51.27 -16.52 29.89
N ALA A 9 -50.53 -15.69 29.12
CA ALA A 9 -49.91 -16.08 27.86
C ALA A 9 -48.79 -17.12 28.10
N ASP A 10 -48.84 -18.19 27.33
CA ASP A 10 -47.84 -19.25 27.23
C ASP A 10 -46.68 -18.74 26.39
N GLU A 11 -45.58 -18.30 27.01
CA GLU A 11 -44.31 -17.98 26.37
C GLU A 11 -43.40 -19.23 26.34
N GLY A 12 -43.50 -20.05 25.33
CA GLY A 12 -42.65 -21.23 25.24
C GLY A 12 -42.66 -21.97 23.92
N GLY A 13 -42.31 -21.33 22.78
CA GLY A 13 -42.38 -22.06 21.52
C GLY A 13 -41.56 -21.61 20.30
N GLU A 14 -40.49 -20.82 20.40
CA GLU A 14 -39.79 -20.39 19.16
C GLU A 14 -38.26 -20.40 19.05
N PRO A 15 -37.43 -20.97 19.93
CA PRO A 15 -35.99 -21.09 19.59
C PRO A 15 -35.62 -22.34 18.77
N ALA A 16 -36.46 -23.39 18.76
CA ALA A 16 -36.12 -24.66 18.12
C ALA A 16 -36.30 -24.65 16.59
N ALA A 17 -37.30 -23.94 16.08
CA ALA A 17 -37.60 -23.86 14.62
C ALA A 17 -36.56 -23.01 13.86
N SER A 18 -36.02 -21.98 14.50
CA SER A 18 -34.96 -21.14 13.89
C SER A 18 -33.60 -21.87 13.80
N PHE A 19 -33.34 -22.79 14.73
CA PHE A 19 -32.11 -23.58 14.77
C PHE A 19 -32.11 -24.69 13.70
N GLU A 20 -33.20 -25.37 13.47
CA GLU A 20 -33.32 -26.40 12.43
C GLU A 20 -33.19 -25.79 11.03
N ALA A 21 -33.70 -24.57 10.82
CA ALA A 21 -33.55 -23.83 9.58
C ALA A 21 -32.11 -23.37 9.32
N ALA A 22 -31.37 -22.99 10.35
CA ALA A 22 -29.97 -22.60 10.26
C ALA A 22 -29.04 -23.82 10.00
N ALA A 23 -29.29 -24.93 10.65
CA ALA A 23 -28.53 -26.18 10.48
C ALA A 23 -28.72 -26.77 9.06
N SER A 24 -29.91 -26.68 8.50
CA SER A 24 -30.22 -27.14 7.15
C SER A 24 -29.51 -26.29 6.08
N ARG A 25 -29.35 -24.98 6.29
CA ARG A 25 -28.58 -24.09 5.40
C ARG A 25 -27.07 -24.34 5.43
N ALA A 26 -26.57 -24.86 6.55
CA ALA A 26 -25.16 -25.22 6.71
C ALA A 26 -24.81 -26.64 6.21
N GLY A 27 -25.76 -27.40 5.66
CA GLY A 27 -25.53 -28.75 5.17
C GLY A 27 -25.29 -29.79 6.25
N LEU A 28 -25.65 -29.51 7.51
CA LEU A 28 -25.47 -30.41 8.65
C LEU A 28 -26.67 -31.38 8.78
N VAL A 29 -26.41 -32.69 8.67
CA VAL A 29 -27.40 -33.74 8.93
C VAL A 29 -27.48 -33.97 10.44
N LEU A 30 -28.57 -33.51 11.03
CA LEU A 30 -28.82 -33.73 12.45
C LEU A 30 -29.28 -35.17 12.70
N PRO A 31 -28.76 -35.85 13.73
CA PRO A 31 -29.22 -37.19 14.09
C PRO A 31 -30.65 -37.18 14.64
N PRO A 32 -31.41 -38.30 14.54
CA PRO A 32 -32.80 -38.36 14.98
C PRO A 32 -32.93 -38.10 16.49
N ARG A 33 -33.95 -37.36 16.85
CA ARG A 33 -34.31 -36.87 18.21
C ARG A 33 -34.20 -37.96 19.28
N ARG A 34 -33.03 -38.03 19.97
CA ARG A 34 -32.95 -38.53 21.34
C ARG A 34 -32.17 -37.49 22.14
N ARG A 35 -32.90 -36.84 23.05
CA ARG A 35 -32.45 -35.87 24.07
C ARG A 35 -30.98 -35.43 23.91
N LEU A 36 -30.75 -34.41 23.12
CA LEU A 36 -29.46 -33.74 23.08
C LEU A 36 -29.25 -33.08 24.43
N ASN A 37 -28.22 -33.45 25.17
CA ASN A 37 -27.85 -32.78 26.40
C ASN A 37 -27.58 -31.32 26.12
N LEU A 38 -28.15 -30.41 26.91
CA LEU A 38 -27.98 -28.95 26.78
C LEU A 38 -26.50 -28.53 26.61
N TRP A 39 -25.60 -29.26 27.23
CA TRP A 39 -24.15 -29.04 27.11
C TRP A 39 -23.58 -29.37 25.76
N VAL A 40 -24.14 -30.29 25.00
CA VAL A 40 -23.72 -30.58 23.61
C VAL A 40 -24.23 -29.49 22.67
N ALA A 41 -25.43 -28.97 22.90
CA ALA A 41 -25.98 -27.85 22.13
C ALA A 41 -25.17 -26.56 22.41
N ILE A 42 -24.79 -26.28 23.65
CA ILE A 42 -23.91 -25.15 24.01
C ILE A 42 -22.52 -25.34 23.41
N GLY A 43 -21.96 -26.53 23.41
CA GLY A 43 -20.66 -26.84 22.81
C GLY A 43 -20.65 -26.60 21.28
N ILE A 44 -21.74 -26.97 20.58
CA ILE A 44 -21.88 -26.72 19.14
C ILE A 44 -22.05 -25.21 18.86
N VAL A 45 -22.79 -24.47 19.66
CA VAL A 45 -22.96 -23.03 19.54
C VAL A 45 -21.64 -22.31 19.82
N VAL A 46 -20.87 -22.71 20.83
CA VAL A 46 -19.54 -22.16 21.12
C VAL A 46 -18.55 -22.45 19.95
N LEU A 47 -18.61 -23.65 19.35
CA LEU A 47 -17.79 -24.01 18.19
C LEU A 47 -18.18 -23.22 16.93
N LEU A 48 -19.46 -22.99 16.68
CA LEU A 48 -19.94 -22.21 15.54
C LEU A 48 -19.71 -20.70 15.73
N VAL A 49 -19.86 -20.20 16.95
CA VAL A 49 -19.52 -18.80 17.27
C VAL A 49 -18.00 -18.62 17.28
N GLY A 50 -17.24 -19.57 17.79
CA GLY A 50 -15.78 -19.59 17.73
C GLY A 50 -15.25 -19.66 16.30
N ALA A 51 -15.88 -20.44 15.41
CA ALA A 51 -15.50 -20.49 13.99
C ALA A 51 -15.89 -19.22 13.22
N SER A 52 -17.00 -18.57 13.57
CA SER A 52 -17.39 -17.29 12.96
C SER A 52 -16.56 -16.11 13.48
N ILE A 53 -16.15 -16.12 14.73
CA ILE A 53 -15.19 -15.17 15.31
C ILE A 53 -13.79 -15.43 14.73
N GLY A 54 -13.37 -16.70 14.62
CA GLY A 54 -12.07 -17.06 14.06
C GLY A 54 -11.88 -16.67 12.59
N VAL A 55 -12.93 -16.73 11.77
CA VAL A 55 -12.85 -16.25 10.36
C VAL A 55 -12.89 -14.74 10.28
N GLY A 56 -13.60 -14.05 11.18
CA GLY A 56 -13.59 -12.58 11.27
C GLY A 56 -12.27 -12.03 11.81
N GLU A 57 -11.68 -12.69 12.80
CA GLU A 57 -10.39 -12.31 13.36
C GLU A 57 -9.21 -12.64 12.44
N LEU A 58 -9.23 -13.76 11.69
CA LEU A 58 -8.17 -14.08 10.72
C LEU A 58 -8.09 -13.05 9.58
N THR A 59 -9.23 -12.47 9.17
CA THR A 59 -9.21 -11.37 8.17
C THR A 59 -8.89 -10.00 8.78
N GLY A 60 -9.17 -9.80 10.08
CA GLY A 60 -8.83 -8.57 10.81
C GLY A 60 -7.38 -8.54 11.30
N TRP A 61 -6.79 -9.70 11.58
CA TRP A 61 -5.40 -9.79 12.04
C TRP A 61 -4.38 -9.61 10.92
N ALA A 62 -4.77 -9.87 9.68
CA ALA A 62 -3.87 -9.67 8.53
C ALA A 62 -3.64 -8.20 8.17
N ILE A 63 -4.51 -7.27 8.64
CA ILE A 63 -4.50 -5.85 8.26
C ILE A 63 -4.53 -4.94 9.50
N GLY A 64 -4.26 -5.48 10.69
CA GLY A 64 -4.15 -4.68 11.91
C GLY A 64 -2.85 -3.85 11.92
N PRO A 65 -2.77 -2.77 12.71
CA PRO A 65 -1.50 -2.07 12.93
C PRO A 65 -0.46 -3.10 13.38
N ARG A 66 0.73 -3.01 12.78
CA ARG A 66 1.86 -3.88 13.12
C ARG A 66 2.09 -3.79 14.64
N GLU A 67 2.11 -4.94 15.33
CA GLU A 67 2.40 -4.95 16.76
C GLU A 67 3.78 -4.31 16.99
N ASN A 68 3.86 -3.48 18.02
CA ASN A 68 5.12 -2.87 18.47
C ASN A 68 6.09 -3.99 18.92
N ARG A 69 6.82 -4.56 17.97
CA ARG A 69 7.86 -5.55 18.24
C ARG A 69 9.14 -4.77 18.43
N GLY A 70 9.67 -4.85 19.64
CA GLY A 70 10.89 -4.13 20.03
C GLY A 70 11.99 -4.32 18.99
N SER A 71 12.74 -3.25 18.75
CA SER A 71 13.93 -3.30 17.91
C SER A 71 14.87 -4.40 18.39
N PRO A 72 15.49 -5.19 17.51
CA PRO A 72 16.51 -6.13 17.92
C PRO A 72 17.67 -5.31 18.49
N GLY A 73 17.83 -5.32 19.78
CA GLY A 73 19.03 -5.00 20.57
C GLY A 73 19.92 -3.80 20.24
N VAL A 74 19.66 -3.05 19.16
CA VAL A 74 20.64 -2.10 18.65
C VAL A 74 20.59 -0.77 19.40
N TYR A 75 19.43 -0.18 19.63
CA TYR A 75 19.25 0.97 20.56
C TYR A 75 17.78 1.03 20.99
N GLY A 76 17.49 0.68 22.22
CA GLY A 76 16.15 0.95 22.79
C GLY A 76 15.97 2.45 23.05
N ALA A 77 14.74 2.95 22.97
CA ALA A 77 14.38 4.34 23.27
C ALA A 77 14.94 4.86 24.63
N GLN A 78 15.31 3.99 25.53
CA GLN A 78 15.91 4.33 26.82
C GLN A 78 17.38 4.75 26.75
N GLN A 79 18.12 4.40 25.69
CA GLN A 79 19.56 4.74 25.62
C GLN A 79 19.79 6.21 25.27
N CYS A 80 18.88 6.84 24.61
CA CYS A 80 19.01 8.24 24.21
C CYS A 80 18.63 9.26 25.30
N GLN A 81 17.87 8.90 26.31
CA GLN A 81 17.51 9.82 27.40
C GLN A 81 18.74 10.40 28.16
N HIS A 82 19.93 9.85 27.92
CA HIS A 82 21.17 10.28 28.53
C HIS A 82 22.19 10.84 27.51
N VAL A 83 21.84 10.93 26.23
CA VAL A 83 22.76 11.48 25.21
C VAL A 83 22.53 12.99 25.13
N PRO A 84 23.56 13.80 25.36
CA PRO A 84 23.48 15.25 25.21
C PRO A 84 23.00 15.61 23.78
N SER A 85 22.20 16.65 23.63
CA SER A 85 21.61 17.10 22.36
C SER A 85 22.60 17.32 21.22
N TYR A 86 23.90 17.53 21.52
CA TYR A 86 24.99 17.67 20.53
C TYR A 86 25.45 16.33 19.93
N LEU A 87 24.92 15.19 20.40
CA LEU A 87 25.18 13.86 19.85
C LEU A 87 23.95 13.31 19.07
N SER A 88 22.96 14.16 18.82
CA SER A 88 21.85 13.78 17.93
C SER A 88 22.39 13.48 16.53
N VAL A 89 21.81 12.47 15.90
CA VAL A 89 22.11 12.06 14.52
C VAL A 89 21.06 12.66 13.60
N ASN A 90 21.50 13.38 12.59
CA ASN A 90 20.63 13.80 11.51
C ASN A 90 20.77 12.78 10.37
N LEU A 91 19.66 12.17 10.01
CA LEU A 91 19.50 11.39 8.80
C LEU A 91 18.84 12.28 7.76
N THR A 92 19.20 12.11 6.51
CA THR A 92 18.61 12.86 5.39
C THR A 92 17.77 11.95 4.53
N ALA A 93 16.60 12.42 4.16
CA ALA A 93 15.65 11.65 3.33
C ALA A 93 15.07 12.53 2.22
N SER A 94 14.71 11.92 1.11
CA SER A 94 13.91 12.55 0.06
C SER A 94 12.81 11.62 -0.43
N VAL A 95 11.85 12.18 -1.16
CA VAL A 95 10.90 11.44 -1.97
C VAL A 95 11.36 11.51 -3.41
N SER A 96 11.40 10.37 -4.11
CA SER A 96 11.88 10.31 -5.49
C SER A 96 10.99 11.11 -6.45
N GLY A 97 11.61 11.74 -7.42
CA GLY A 97 10.92 12.43 -8.50
C GLY A 97 10.34 13.79 -8.14
N HIS A 98 9.41 14.27 -8.95
CA HIS A 98 8.74 15.54 -8.76
C HIS A 98 7.69 15.44 -7.66
N ALA A 99 8.16 15.55 -6.43
CA ALA A 99 7.43 15.65 -5.18
C ALA A 99 6.04 14.97 -5.22
N ASP A 100 5.99 13.71 -4.85
CA ASP A 100 4.73 13.07 -4.52
C ASP A 100 4.21 13.63 -3.19
N PRO A 101 3.13 14.41 -3.18
CA PRO A 101 2.63 15.02 -1.96
C PRO A 101 2.17 14.01 -0.91
N VAL A 102 1.79 12.79 -1.31
CA VAL A 102 1.40 11.71 -0.38
C VAL A 102 2.62 11.19 0.34
N LEU A 103 3.65 10.81 -0.42
CA LEU A 103 4.90 10.28 0.14
C LEU A 103 5.65 11.32 0.97
N ASN A 104 5.64 12.59 0.56
CA ASN A 104 6.22 13.68 1.37
C ASN A 104 5.51 13.80 2.72
N ARG A 105 4.17 13.78 2.76
CA ARG A 105 3.44 13.81 4.04
C ARG A 105 3.70 12.56 4.88
N ALA A 106 3.81 11.39 4.24
CA ALA A 106 4.12 10.14 4.91
C ALA A 106 5.52 10.20 5.53
N LEU A 107 6.53 10.62 4.78
CA LEU A 107 7.90 10.76 5.24
C LEU A 107 8.01 11.72 6.43
N ALA A 108 7.38 12.89 6.35
CA ALA A 108 7.35 13.86 7.44
C ALA A 108 6.69 13.29 8.72
N SER A 109 5.58 12.56 8.57
CA SER A 109 4.90 11.91 9.69
C SER A 109 5.80 10.85 10.33
N TRP A 110 6.37 9.95 9.53
CA TRP A 110 7.24 8.88 10.01
C TRP A 110 8.52 9.43 10.67
N GLY A 111 9.13 10.46 10.10
CA GLY A 111 10.30 11.12 10.68
C GLY A 111 10.01 11.74 12.05
N SER A 112 8.86 12.42 12.18
CA SER A 112 8.39 12.97 13.45
C SER A 112 8.16 11.89 14.50
N ASP A 113 7.45 10.83 14.13
CA ASP A 113 7.12 9.72 15.03
C ASP A 113 8.38 8.96 15.48
N PHE A 114 9.34 8.75 14.57
CA PHE A 114 10.63 8.13 14.90
C PHE A 114 11.49 9.03 15.79
N SER A 115 11.52 10.33 15.55
CA SER A 115 12.20 11.28 16.43
C SER A 115 11.64 11.21 17.84
N ASN A 116 10.32 11.19 18.00
CA ASN A 116 9.67 11.03 19.30
C ASN A 116 10.00 9.67 19.95
N TRP A 117 9.95 8.59 19.17
CA TRP A 117 10.28 7.25 19.66
C TRP A 117 11.73 7.13 20.09
N SER A 118 12.66 7.73 19.35
CA SER A 118 14.10 7.75 19.71
C SER A 118 14.43 8.66 20.87
N GLY A 119 13.48 9.42 21.43
CA GLY A 119 13.71 10.40 22.49
C GLY A 119 14.44 11.65 22.01
N GLY A 120 14.32 12.01 20.74
CA GLY A 120 14.95 13.18 20.12
C GLY A 120 16.42 12.97 19.74
N CYS A 121 16.90 11.72 19.72
CA CYS A 121 18.28 11.42 19.34
C CYS A 121 18.49 11.41 17.84
N VAL A 122 17.48 11.13 17.09
CA VAL A 122 17.53 11.06 15.62
C VAL A 122 16.51 12.03 15.07
N HIS A 123 16.96 12.84 14.13
CA HIS A 123 16.11 13.69 13.32
C HIS A 123 16.21 13.22 11.87
N LEU A 124 15.08 13.16 11.19
CA LEU A 124 15.01 12.91 9.76
C LEU A 124 14.79 14.24 9.06
N ASP A 125 15.82 14.73 8.40
CA ASP A 125 15.77 15.98 7.63
C ASP A 125 15.30 15.68 6.21
N GLU A 126 14.11 16.14 5.86
CA GLU A 126 13.55 15.97 4.52
C GLU A 126 14.19 16.98 3.56
N LEU A 127 14.76 16.48 2.47
CA LEU A 127 15.41 17.28 1.43
C LEU A 127 14.61 17.17 0.12
N ALA A 128 14.63 18.25 -0.66
CA ALA A 128 14.06 18.21 -2.00
C ALA A 128 14.82 17.21 -2.87
N SER A 129 14.07 16.44 -3.69
CA SER A 129 14.68 15.51 -4.64
C SER A 129 15.59 16.22 -5.64
N ALA A 130 16.69 15.56 -5.99
CA ALA A 130 17.67 16.08 -6.95
C ALA A 130 17.23 15.91 -8.41
N GLY A 131 16.20 15.12 -8.71
CA GLY A 131 15.74 14.87 -10.08
C GLY A 131 14.67 13.80 -10.21
N ASP A 132 14.44 13.35 -11.45
CA ASP A 132 13.48 12.29 -11.73
C ASP A 132 13.98 10.92 -11.23
N GLY A 133 13.09 10.16 -10.58
CA GLY A 133 13.44 8.88 -9.97
C GLY A 133 14.30 9.04 -8.70
N PHE A 134 14.63 7.91 -8.07
CA PHE A 134 15.41 7.91 -6.81
C PHE A 134 16.94 7.89 -7.01
N VAL A 135 17.39 7.57 -8.22
CA VAL A 135 18.83 7.45 -8.54
C VAL A 135 19.60 8.75 -8.36
N PRO A 136 19.11 9.93 -8.82
CA PRO A 136 19.82 11.19 -8.61
C PRO A 136 20.07 11.49 -7.12
N ASP A 137 19.15 11.12 -6.27
CA ASP A 137 19.23 11.37 -4.83
C ASP A 137 20.27 10.45 -4.16
N LEU A 138 20.24 9.15 -4.45
CA LEU A 138 21.20 8.20 -3.89
C LEU A 138 22.59 8.32 -4.54
N ALA A 139 22.68 8.34 -5.88
CA ALA A 139 23.96 8.37 -6.59
C ALA A 139 24.76 9.66 -6.34
N GLY A 140 24.04 10.77 -6.10
CA GLY A 140 24.65 12.04 -5.70
C GLY A 140 25.09 12.10 -4.24
N ALA A 141 24.80 11.07 -3.44
CA ALA A 141 24.96 11.06 -1.99
C ALA A 141 24.34 12.30 -1.31
N HIS A 142 23.19 12.76 -1.85
CA HIS A 142 22.45 13.90 -1.34
C HIS A 142 21.65 13.54 -0.09
N VAL A 143 21.16 12.30 -0.04
CA VAL A 143 20.34 11.79 1.06
C VAL A 143 20.79 10.39 1.48
N ASP A 144 20.42 10.02 2.70
CA ASP A 144 20.72 8.71 3.30
C ASP A 144 19.67 7.66 2.92
N VAL A 145 18.43 8.10 2.62
CA VAL A 145 17.32 7.23 2.26
C VAL A 145 16.36 7.94 1.30
N VAL A 146 15.78 7.19 0.37
CA VAL A 146 14.76 7.71 -0.56
C VAL A 146 13.47 6.91 -0.40
N ALA A 147 12.36 7.60 -0.18
CA ALA A 147 11.03 7.01 -0.36
C ALA A 147 10.66 7.04 -1.85
N THR A 148 10.22 5.91 -2.40
CA THR A 148 9.96 5.76 -3.85
C THR A 148 8.86 4.73 -4.13
N ASP A 149 8.08 4.98 -5.17
CA ASP A 149 7.19 4.03 -5.85
C ASP A 149 7.88 3.38 -7.06
N ALA A 150 9.00 3.95 -7.52
CA ALA A 150 9.72 3.50 -8.71
C ALA A 150 10.73 2.39 -8.38
N LEU A 151 10.83 1.42 -9.27
CA LEU A 151 11.83 0.35 -9.22
C LEU A 151 13.03 0.68 -10.11
N PRO A 152 14.27 0.34 -9.70
CA PRO A 152 15.45 0.64 -10.50
C PRO A 152 15.45 -0.17 -11.81
N ASN A 153 15.53 0.52 -12.92
CA ASN A 153 15.74 -0.09 -14.22
C ASN A 153 17.23 -0.44 -14.45
N ALA A 154 17.60 -0.94 -15.62
CA ALA A 154 18.98 -1.36 -15.91
C ALA A 154 19.97 -0.18 -15.89
N SER A 155 19.60 0.98 -16.44
CA SER A 155 20.46 2.18 -16.45
C SER A 155 20.60 2.77 -15.03
N ASP A 156 19.56 2.69 -14.22
CA ASP A 156 19.59 3.11 -12.81
C ASP A 156 20.64 2.33 -12.02
N ARG A 157 20.65 1.00 -12.20
CA ARG A 157 21.62 0.12 -11.52
C ARG A 157 23.07 0.37 -11.94
N GLU A 158 23.29 0.81 -13.17
CA GLU A 158 24.62 1.20 -13.66
C GLU A 158 25.09 2.54 -13.10
N ALA A 159 24.16 3.45 -12.80
CA ALA A 159 24.46 4.78 -12.27
C ALA A 159 24.70 4.78 -10.75
N LEU A 160 24.21 3.78 -10.03
CA LEU A 160 24.37 3.66 -8.59
C LEU A 160 25.77 3.19 -8.19
N ALA A 161 26.30 3.72 -7.09
CA ALA A 161 27.62 3.39 -6.55
C ALA A 161 27.71 1.92 -6.06
N ALA A 162 26.59 1.36 -5.62
CA ALA A 162 26.47 0.00 -5.12
C ALA A 162 25.03 -0.54 -5.36
N SER A 163 24.82 -1.82 -5.07
CA SER A 163 23.47 -2.38 -5.06
C SER A 163 22.58 -1.72 -4.01
N VAL A 164 21.30 -1.60 -4.31
CA VAL A 164 20.28 -0.99 -3.45
C VAL A 164 19.42 -2.08 -2.81
N THR A 165 19.13 -1.91 -1.54
CA THR A 165 18.09 -2.65 -0.82
C THR A 165 16.81 -1.84 -0.85
N LEU A 166 15.72 -2.45 -1.30
CA LEU A 166 14.37 -1.89 -1.27
C LEU A 166 13.62 -2.52 -0.09
N VAL A 167 13.00 -1.68 0.72
CA VAL A 167 12.19 -2.10 1.87
C VAL A 167 10.76 -1.61 1.64
N PRO A 168 9.79 -2.51 1.37
CA PRO A 168 8.41 -2.11 1.14
C PRO A 168 7.75 -1.70 2.46
N GLU A 169 7.10 -0.55 2.48
CA GLU A 169 6.49 0.00 3.71
C GLU A 169 4.99 0.24 3.60
N ALA A 170 4.49 0.47 2.40
CA ALA A 170 3.08 0.72 2.16
C ALA A 170 2.66 0.24 0.76
N ALA A 171 1.36 0.23 0.51
CA ALA A 171 0.79 0.07 -0.81
C ALA A 171 0.03 1.34 -1.22
N ALA A 172 0.24 1.82 -2.42
CA ALA A 172 -0.50 2.92 -3.00
C ALA A 172 -1.48 2.42 -4.06
N ALA A 173 -2.71 2.94 -4.04
CA ALA A 173 -3.64 2.75 -5.14
C ALA A 173 -3.50 3.92 -6.13
N VAL A 174 -3.51 3.64 -7.42
CA VAL A 174 -3.50 4.67 -8.47
C VAL A 174 -4.93 5.00 -8.85
N SER A 175 -5.41 6.17 -8.44
CA SER A 175 -6.75 6.68 -8.73
C SER A 175 -6.86 7.11 -10.18
N VAL A 176 -7.89 6.67 -10.88
CA VAL A 176 -8.29 7.26 -12.18
C VAL A 176 -9.28 8.39 -11.92
N ILE A 177 -8.90 9.58 -12.35
CA ILE A 177 -9.57 10.84 -12.04
C ILE A 177 -10.08 11.46 -13.34
N TYR A 178 -11.30 11.99 -13.31
CA TYR A 178 -11.91 12.67 -14.46
C TYR A 178 -12.62 13.94 -14.05
N ASP A 179 -12.69 14.91 -14.98
CA ASP A 179 -13.52 16.12 -14.87
C ASP A 179 -14.63 16.10 -15.91
N LEU A 180 -15.86 15.82 -15.47
CA LEU A 180 -17.07 15.84 -16.31
C LEU A 180 -18.10 16.78 -15.70
N PRO A 181 -18.13 18.04 -16.14
CA PRO A 181 -19.09 19.00 -15.65
C PRO A 181 -20.54 18.51 -15.82
N GLY A 182 -21.31 18.53 -14.73
CA GLY A 182 -22.70 18.07 -14.70
C GLY A 182 -22.92 16.58 -14.47
N VAL A 183 -21.86 15.76 -14.44
CA VAL A 183 -21.91 14.34 -14.07
C VAL A 183 -21.56 14.21 -12.59
N SER A 184 -22.54 13.93 -11.74
CA SER A 184 -22.36 13.75 -10.29
C SER A 184 -22.29 12.27 -9.87
N SER A 185 -22.57 11.35 -10.80
CA SER A 185 -22.53 9.92 -10.55
C SER A 185 -21.11 9.39 -10.73
N GLU A 186 -20.70 8.46 -9.86
CA GLU A 186 -19.45 7.70 -10.02
C GLU A 186 -19.46 6.94 -11.36
N LEU A 187 -18.39 7.07 -12.14
CA LEU A 187 -18.20 6.29 -13.36
C LEU A 187 -17.49 4.97 -13.06
N ARG A 188 -17.94 3.94 -13.76
CA ARG A 188 -17.32 2.62 -13.85
C ARG A 188 -16.50 2.52 -15.11
N LEU A 189 -15.24 2.15 -14.99
CA LEU A 189 -14.36 1.94 -16.13
C LEU A 189 -13.69 0.58 -16.00
N ASP A 190 -13.48 -0.08 -17.13
CA ASP A 190 -12.69 -1.30 -17.24
C ASP A 190 -11.36 -1.05 -17.97
N GLY A 191 -10.47 -2.01 -17.94
CA GLY A 191 -9.16 -1.88 -18.58
C GLY A 191 -9.22 -1.64 -20.09
N PRO A 192 -10.05 -2.35 -20.88
CA PRO A 192 -10.22 -2.08 -22.31
C PRO A 192 -10.69 -0.66 -22.63
N VAL A 193 -11.65 -0.12 -21.85
CA VAL A 193 -12.10 1.27 -22.01
C VAL A 193 -10.97 2.25 -21.69
N LEU A 194 -10.27 2.07 -20.56
CA LEU A 194 -9.12 2.92 -20.21
C LEU A 194 -8.03 2.88 -21.28
N ALA A 195 -7.66 1.70 -21.78
CA ALA A 195 -6.71 1.59 -22.87
C ALA A 195 -7.19 2.32 -24.14
N GLY A 196 -8.49 2.28 -24.42
CA GLY A 196 -9.11 3.01 -25.53
C GLY A 196 -9.05 4.52 -25.36
N LEU A 197 -9.26 5.04 -24.16
CA LEU A 197 -9.18 6.45 -23.83
C LEU A 197 -7.74 6.97 -24.01
N PHE A 198 -6.75 6.26 -23.49
CA PHE A 198 -5.34 6.69 -23.52
C PHE A 198 -4.62 6.38 -24.84
N ASN A 199 -5.16 5.51 -25.71
CA ASN A 199 -4.62 5.31 -27.06
C ASN A 199 -5.36 6.12 -28.13
N GLY A 200 -6.40 6.87 -27.77
CA GLY A 200 -7.17 7.72 -28.66
C GLY A 200 -8.19 7.00 -29.54
N SER A 201 -8.48 5.73 -29.31
CA SER A 201 -9.56 5.01 -30.01
C SER A 201 -10.95 5.36 -29.46
N ILE A 202 -11.06 5.78 -28.20
CA ILE A 202 -12.23 6.34 -27.56
C ILE A 202 -11.97 7.82 -27.29
N THR A 203 -12.73 8.69 -27.98
CA THR A 203 -12.55 10.15 -27.95
C THR A 203 -13.76 10.91 -27.40
N ALA A 204 -14.84 10.19 -27.06
CA ALA A 204 -16.05 10.77 -26.55
C ALA A 204 -16.52 10.02 -25.30
N TRP A 205 -16.99 10.73 -24.30
CA TRP A 205 -17.47 10.12 -23.05
C TRP A 205 -18.79 9.36 -23.22
N ASP A 206 -19.57 9.69 -24.27
CA ASP A 206 -20.78 8.97 -24.63
C ASP A 206 -20.54 7.76 -25.56
N ASP A 207 -19.28 7.29 -25.66
CA ASP A 207 -18.95 6.08 -26.41
C ASP A 207 -19.78 4.88 -25.93
N PRO A 208 -20.24 4.00 -26.85
CA PRO A 208 -21.03 2.82 -26.48
C PRO A 208 -20.37 1.93 -25.42
N ALA A 209 -19.04 1.79 -25.39
CA ALA A 209 -18.34 0.98 -24.41
C ALA A 209 -18.46 1.60 -23.00
N ILE A 210 -18.29 2.92 -22.86
CA ILE A 210 -18.46 3.62 -21.60
C ILE A 210 -19.91 3.57 -21.12
N ARG A 211 -20.87 3.78 -22.02
CA ARG A 211 -22.30 3.71 -21.69
C ARG A 211 -22.73 2.31 -21.24
N ALA A 212 -22.15 1.27 -21.81
CA ALA A 212 -22.46 -0.11 -21.42
C ALA A 212 -22.11 -0.39 -19.94
N LEU A 213 -21.01 0.18 -19.44
CA LEU A 213 -20.58 0.11 -18.03
C LEU A 213 -21.41 1.04 -17.13
N ASN A 214 -22.02 2.10 -17.69
CA ASN A 214 -22.69 3.19 -16.98
C ASN A 214 -24.12 3.45 -17.49
N PRO A 215 -25.01 2.45 -17.50
CA PRO A 215 -26.31 2.56 -18.17
C PRO A 215 -27.27 3.59 -17.55
N THR A 216 -27.00 4.05 -16.32
CA THR A 216 -27.82 5.03 -15.59
C THR A 216 -27.22 6.44 -15.56
N VAL A 217 -26.03 6.62 -16.11
CA VAL A 217 -25.34 7.91 -16.15
C VAL A 217 -25.63 8.59 -17.48
N ASP A 218 -26.10 9.83 -17.43
CA ASP A 218 -26.29 10.64 -18.64
C ASP A 218 -24.97 11.29 -19.03
N LEU A 219 -24.38 10.81 -20.13
CA LEU A 219 -23.14 11.30 -20.72
C LEU A 219 -23.40 12.11 -22.01
N ALA A 220 -24.67 12.37 -22.36
CA ALA A 220 -25.00 13.13 -23.55
C ALA A 220 -24.54 14.58 -23.44
N GLY A 221 -23.79 15.04 -24.43
CA GLY A 221 -23.24 16.41 -24.46
C GLY A 221 -22.05 16.63 -23.53
N ALA A 222 -21.46 15.57 -22.96
CA ALA A 222 -20.19 15.66 -22.29
C ALA A 222 -19.10 16.22 -23.25
N PRO A 223 -18.10 16.97 -22.74
CA PRO A 223 -17.00 17.46 -23.55
C PRO A 223 -16.21 16.28 -24.17
N PRO A 224 -15.38 16.51 -25.21
CA PRO A 224 -14.47 15.48 -25.72
C PRO A 224 -13.57 14.92 -24.61
N VAL A 225 -13.11 13.67 -24.80
CA VAL A 225 -12.14 13.07 -23.90
C VAL A 225 -10.77 13.71 -24.10
N GLU A 226 -10.17 14.18 -23.02
CA GLU A 226 -8.83 14.80 -23.00
C GLU A 226 -7.92 14.02 -22.04
N PRO A 227 -7.17 13.01 -22.51
CA PRO A 227 -6.24 12.27 -21.65
C PRO A 227 -5.11 13.17 -21.16
N VAL A 228 -4.78 13.08 -19.88
CA VAL A 228 -3.61 13.73 -19.26
C VAL A 228 -2.71 12.65 -18.69
N TYR A 229 -1.43 12.71 -18.99
CA TYR A 229 -0.45 11.71 -18.57
C TYR A 229 0.78 12.33 -17.89
N ARG A 230 1.40 11.58 -16.96
CA ARG A 230 2.68 11.95 -16.35
C ARG A 230 3.79 11.82 -17.38
N SER A 231 4.53 12.91 -17.61
CA SER A 231 5.65 12.96 -18.55
C SER A 231 7.02 12.76 -17.89
N ASP A 232 7.06 12.81 -16.57
CA ASP A 232 8.22 12.45 -15.74
C ASP A 232 8.29 10.93 -15.52
N SER A 233 9.44 10.43 -15.10
CA SER A 233 9.61 9.04 -14.67
C SER A 233 9.00 8.87 -13.27
N ALA A 234 7.98 8.02 -13.16
CA ALA A 234 7.25 7.79 -11.91
C ALA A 234 6.71 6.36 -11.83
N GLY A 235 6.65 5.78 -10.63
CA GLY A 235 6.10 4.44 -10.41
C GLY A 235 4.63 4.34 -10.80
N VAL A 236 3.84 5.37 -10.55
CA VAL A 236 2.43 5.45 -10.99
C VAL A 236 2.26 5.23 -12.50
N ASN A 237 3.24 5.65 -13.33
CA ASN A 237 3.21 5.35 -14.77
C ASN A 237 3.38 3.85 -15.01
N ALA A 238 4.32 3.20 -14.32
CA ALA A 238 4.54 1.77 -14.47
C ALA A 238 3.33 0.95 -14.03
N ALA A 239 2.70 1.31 -12.92
CA ALA A 239 1.49 0.66 -12.43
C ALA A 239 0.31 0.86 -13.40
N PHE A 240 0.08 2.10 -13.86
CA PHE A 240 -1.00 2.43 -14.76
C PHE A 240 -0.83 1.78 -16.14
N THR A 241 0.36 1.91 -16.76
CA THR A 241 0.66 1.30 -18.05
C THR A 241 0.67 -0.22 -17.98
N GLY A 242 1.07 -0.80 -16.85
CA GLY A 242 0.98 -2.23 -16.56
C GLY A 242 -0.45 -2.73 -16.62
N TYR A 243 -1.38 -2.01 -15.99
CA TYR A 243 -2.80 -2.32 -16.05
C TYR A 243 -3.35 -2.24 -17.49
N LEU A 244 -3.01 -1.18 -18.23
CA LEU A 244 -3.43 -1.03 -19.63
C LEU A 244 -2.86 -2.13 -20.53
N ALA A 245 -1.63 -2.57 -20.30
CA ALA A 245 -0.97 -3.62 -21.07
C ALA A 245 -1.61 -5.00 -20.82
N GLU A 246 -2.01 -5.30 -19.58
CA GLU A 246 -2.74 -6.52 -19.27
C GLU A 246 -4.17 -6.51 -19.86
N ALA A 247 -4.81 -5.35 -19.88
CA ALA A 247 -6.16 -5.18 -20.39
C ALA A 247 -6.27 -5.13 -21.93
N SER A 248 -5.18 -4.72 -22.61
CA SER A 248 -5.17 -4.50 -24.06
C SER A 248 -3.88 -5.00 -24.70
N GLY A 249 -4.01 -6.09 -25.48
CA GLY A 249 -2.89 -6.61 -26.27
C GLY A 249 -2.35 -5.59 -27.29
N ALA A 250 -3.18 -4.67 -27.80
CA ALA A 250 -2.75 -3.59 -28.67
C ALA A 250 -1.87 -2.60 -27.92
N TRP A 251 -2.26 -2.19 -26.70
CA TRP A 251 -1.45 -1.34 -25.84
C TRP A 251 -0.09 -1.99 -25.54
N ASN A 252 -0.10 -3.24 -25.12
CA ASN A 252 1.12 -3.99 -24.79
C ASN A 252 2.11 -4.08 -25.95
N LEU A 253 1.62 -4.17 -27.19
CA LEU A 253 2.46 -4.25 -28.39
C LEU A 253 2.98 -2.89 -28.87
N THR A 254 2.26 -1.80 -28.61
CA THR A 254 2.58 -0.47 -29.19
C THR A 254 3.20 0.48 -28.17
N VAL A 255 2.81 0.41 -26.91
CA VAL A 255 3.26 1.29 -25.82
C VAL A 255 4.07 0.52 -24.79
N GLY A 256 3.52 -0.60 -24.32
CA GLY A 256 4.13 -1.44 -23.30
C GLY A 256 3.92 -0.91 -21.88
N VAL A 257 4.83 -1.29 -21.00
CA VAL A 257 4.85 -0.99 -19.56
C VAL A 257 6.14 -0.22 -19.23
N GLY A 258 6.03 0.84 -18.45
CA GLY A 258 7.21 1.57 -17.97
C GLY A 258 6.85 2.78 -17.12
N ASP A 259 7.83 3.22 -16.36
CA ASP A 259 7.83 4.48 -15.60
C ASP A 259 7.92 5.72 -16.54
N SER A 260 8.40 5.50 -17.76
CA SER A 260 8.45 6.49 -18.84
C SER A 260 8.16 5.77 -20.15
N VAL A 261 7.06 6.11 -20.81
CA VAL A 261 6.61 5.52 -22.08
C VAL A 261 6.30 6.59 -23.11
N LEU A 262 6.26 6.20 -24.39
CA LEU A 262 5.81 7.08 -25.45
C LEU A 262 4.27 7.05 -25.53
N TRP A 263 3.63 8.07 -24.98
CA TRP A 263 2.18 8.16 -24.96
C TRP A 263 1.60 8.44 -26.36
N PRO A 264 0.57 7.67 -26.78
CA PRO A 264 -0.01 7.83 -28.12
C PRO A 264 -0.77 9.14 -28.32
N THR A 265 -1.39 9.65 -27.26
CA THR A 265 -2.22 10.88 -27.27
C THR A 265 -2.27 11.49 -25.88
N GLY A 266 -2.79 12.69 -25.77
CA GLY A 266 -3.02 13.39 -24.51
C GLY A 266 -2.07 14.54 -24.25
N THR A 267 -2.26 15.19 -23.10
CA THR A 267 -1.49 16.34 -22.63
C THR A 267 -0.47 15.91 -21.57
N PRO A 268 0.83 16.23 -21.73
CA PRO A 268 1.85 15.89 -20.75
C PRO A 268 1.73 16.77 -19.49
N ALA A 269 1.88 16.15 -18.34
CA ALA A 269 1.99 16.78 -17.04
C ALA A 269 3.30 16.38 -16.36
N ASN A 270 4.16 17.34 -16.03
CA ASN A 270 5.39 17.04 -15.31
C ASN A 270 5.15 17.08 -13.81
N GLY A 271 5.01 15.90 -13.21
CA GLY A 271 4.71 15.70 -11.78
C GLY A 271 3.20 15.69 -11.45
N ALA A 272 2.89 15.20 -10.24
CA ALA A 272 1.52 15.06 -9.72
C ALA A 272 0.77 16.40 -9.65
N THR A 273 1.44 17.46 -9.20
CA THR A 273 0.84 18.81 -9.11
C THR A 273 0.42 19.34 -10.46
N ALA A 274 1.25 19.17 -11.51
CA ALA A 274 0.90 19.61 -12.86
C ALA A 274 -0.28 18.81 -13.42
N MET A 275 -0.33 17.50 -13.15
CA MET A 275 -1.47 16.66 -13.52
C MET A 275 -2.74 17.10 -12.83
N SER A 276 -2.71 17.33 -11.51
CA SER A 276 -3.86 17.82 -10.75
C SER A 276 -4.40 19.15 -11.30
N ASN A 277 -3.51 20.09 -11.68
CA ASN A 277 -3.91 21.36 -12.27
C ASN A 277 -4.60 21.16 -13.63
N LEU A 278 -4.01 20.37 -14.53
CA LEU A 278 -4.58 20.10 -15.86
C LEU A 278 -5.95 19.40 -15.76
N LEU A 279 -6.11 18.46 -14.82
CA LEU A 279 -7.39 17.81 -14.56
C LEU A 279 -8.47 18.76 -14.05
N THR A 280 -8.07 19.86 -13.38
CA THR A 280 -9.01 20.90 -12.91
C THR A 280 -9.41 21.89 -14.01
N GLU A 281 -8.46 22.20 -14.89
CA GLU A 281 -8.59 23.27 -15.88
C GLU A 281 -9.17 22.81 -17.22
N THR A 282 -9.29 21.49 -17.43
CA THR A 282 -9.66 20.89 -18.72
C THR A 282 -10.94 20.08 -18.61
N PRO A 283 -12.11 20.65 -18.95
CA PRO A 283 -13.36 19.88 -19.00
C PRO A 283 -13.26 18.68 -19.96
N GLY A 284 -13.62 17.51 -19.49
CA GLY A 284 -13.47 16.25 -20.22
C GLY A 284 -12.14 15.56 -20.00
N ALA A 285 -11.27 16.12 -19.15
CA ALA A 285 -9.99 15.50 -18.82
C ALA A 285 -10.18 14.15 -18.09
N ILE A 286 -9.24 13.24 -18.35
CA ILE A 286 -9.03 12.01 -17.59
C ILE A 286 -7.55 11.81 -17.38
N GLY A 287 -7.16 11.48 -16.15
CA GLY A 287 -5.77 11.20 -15.78
C GLY A 287 -5.71 10.27 -14.57
N TYR A 288 -4.55 10.19 -13.95
CA TYR A 288 -4.32 9.30 -12.82
C TYR A 288 -3.35 9.91 -11.82
N LEU A 289 -3.61 9.69 -10.54
CA LEU A 289 -2.80 10.14 -9.40
C LEU A 289 -2.80 9.08 -8.31
N GLU A 290 -1.85 9.10 -7.42
CA GLU A 290 -1.93 8.27 -6.22
C GLU A 290 -3.15 8.61 -5.36
N ALA A 291 -3.74 7.59 -4.75
CA ALA A 291 -4.81 7.78 -3.79
C ALA A 291 -4.27 8.52 -2.55
N GLY A 292 -5.01 9.53 -2.08
CA GLY A 292 -4.53 10.40 -1.01
C GLY A 292 -4.05 11.76 -1.50
N GLU A 293 -3.80 11.91 -2.80
CA GLU A 293 -3.63 13.22 -3.41
C GLU A 293 -4.87 14.08 -3.22
N ALA A 294 -4.65 15.38 -3.04
CA ALA A 294 -5.77 16.31 -3.00
C ALA A 294 -6.48 16.30 -4.36
N LEU A 295 -7.70 15.78 -4.39
CA LEU A 295 -8.49 15.80 -5.61
C LEU A 295 -8.76 17.24 -6.07
N PRO A 296 -8.66 17.52 -7.36
CA PRO A 296 -9.11 18.78 -7.93
C PRO A 296 -10.58 19.04 -7.58
N ALA A 297 -10.95 20.30 -7.37
CA ALA A 297 -12.25 20.70 -6.84
C ALA A 297 -13.47 20.20 -7.65
N ASN A 298 -13.29 19.98 -8.97
CA ASN A 298 -14.35 19.53 -9.87
C ASN A 298 -14.15 18.07 -10.35
N ALA A 299 -13.08 17.41 -9.90
CA ALA A 299 -12.74 16.08 -10.34
C ALA A 299 -13.45 15.01 -9.52
N SER A 300 -13.70 13.90 -10.18
CA SER A 300 -14.27 12.69 -9.59
C SER A 300 -13.35 11.49 -9.82
N VAL A 301 -13.46 10.49 -8.94
CA VAL A 301 -12.71 9.24 -9.05
C VAL A 301 -13.58 8.17 -9.66
N ALA A 302 -13.07 7.46 -10.66
CA ALA A 302 -13.74 6.31 -11.24
C ALA A 302 -13.52 5.05 -10.39
N SER A 303 -14.54 4.19 -10.34
CA SER A 303 -14.35 2.81 -9.90
C SER A 303 -13.87 1.93 -11.06
N LEU A 304 -12.88 1.08 -10.78
CA LEU A 304 -12.26 0.23 -11.79
C LEU A 304 -12.64 -1.23 -11.61
N GLU A 305 -12.87 -1.90 -12.74
CA GLU A 305 -13.12 -3.34 -12.76
C GLU A 305 -11.81 -4.09 -12.44
N ASN A 306 -11.90 -4.97 -11.46
CA ASN A 306 -10.79 -5.86 -11.11
C ASN A 306 -10.93 -7.24 -11.80
N PRO A 307 -9.93 -8.15 -11.70
CA PRO A 307 -9.98 -9.48 -12.34
C PRO A 307 -11.19 -10.36 -11.96
N THR A 308 -11.90 -10.04 -10.89
CA THR A 308 -13.12 -10.76 -10.46
C THR A 308 -14.43 -10.16 -11.00
N GLY A 309 -14.36 -9.07 -11.77
CA GLY A 309 -15.51 -8.31 -12.26
C GLY A 309 -16.12 -7.34 -11.24
N ALA A 310 -15.43 -7.09 -10.12
CA ALA A 310 -15.88 -6.12 -9.12
C ALA A 310 -15.35 -4.72 -9.47
N PHE A 311 -16.23 -3.72 -9.42
CA PHE A 311 -15.85 -2.31 -9.55
C PHE A 311 -15.46 -1.75 -8.18
N LEU A 312 -14.25 -1.25 -8.05
CA LEU A 312 -13.67 -0.82 -6.78
C LEU A 312 -13.13 0.61 -6.86
N LEU A 313 -13.27 1.35 -5.77
CA LEU A 313 -12.61 2.63 -5.57
C LEU A 313 -11.19 2.43 -4.99
N PRO A 314 -10.26 3.37 -5.25
CA PRO A 314 -8.87 3.33 -4.78
C PRO A 314 -8.77 3.70 -3.29
N THR A 315 -9.25 2.82 -2.43
CA THR A 315 -9.18 3.02 -0.97
C THR A 315 -7.97 2.32 -0.38
N PRO A 316 -7.43 2.80 0.76
CA PRO A 316 -6.35 2.11 1.47
C PRO A 316 -6.65 0.63 1.74
N ALA A 317 -7.89 0.30 2.10
CA ALA A 317 -8.31 -1.07 2.35
C ALA A 317 -8.27 -1.95 1.10
N ASN A 318 -8.61 -1.39 -0.07
CA ASN A 318 -8.58 -2.12 -1.34
C ASN A 318 -7.14 -2.27 -1.89
N ALA A 319 -6.25 -1.32 -1.60
CA ALA A 319 -4.81 -1.44 -1.85
C ALA A 319 -4.18 -2.54 -0.96
N SER A 320 -4.45 -2.51 0.35
CA SER A 320 -4.02 -3.59 1.26
C SER A 320 -4.53 -4.96 0.84
N ALA A 321 -5.78 -5.04 0.33
CA ALA A 321 -6.34 -6.30 -0.15
C ALA A 321 -5.58 -6.85 -1.37
N ALA A 322 -5.05 -6.00 -2.25
CA ALA A 322 -4.21 -6.40 -3.37
C ALA A 322 -2.90 -7.04 -2.89
N VAL A 323 -2.27 -6.47 -1.85
CA VAL A 323 -1.07 -7.05 -1.23
C VAL A 323 -1.36 -8.43 -0.64
N VAL A 324 -2.40 -8.53 0.20
CA VAL A 324 -2.82 -9.81 0.82
C VAL A 324 -3.10 -10.88 -0.24
N ALA A 325 -3.73 -10.50 -1.34
CA ALA A 325 -4.06 -11.44 -2.41
C ALA A 325 -2.81 -11.98 -3.16
N ARG A 326 -1.75 -11.20 -3.24
CA ARG A 326 -0.47 -11.60 -3.85
C ARG A 326 0.45 -12.35 -2.88
N GLU A 327 0.31 -12.13 -1.57
CA GLU A 327 1.15 -12.71 -0.53
C GLU A 327 1.31 -14.23 -0.65
N ASN A 328 0.24 -14.94 -0.92
CA ASN A 328 0.21 -16.41 -1.01
C ASN A 328 0.94 -16.99 -2.23
N SER A 329 1.37 -16.18 -3.20
CA SER A 329 1.87 -16.69 -4.48
C SER A 329 3.34 -16.42 -4.77
N SER A 330 3.95 -15.35 -4.24
CA SER A 330 5.24 -14.88 -4.75
C SER A 330 6.18 -14.27 -3.70
N PHE A 331 5.68 -13.74 -2.59
CA PHE A 331 6.48 -12.93 -1.66
C PHE A 331 7.36 -13.75 -0.69
N ALA A 332 7.01 -14.99 -0.39
CA ALA A 332 7.70 -15.82 0.61
C ALA A 332 9.20 -16.10 0.33
N LYS A 333 9.74 -15.64 -0.80
CA LYS A 333 11.13 -15.82 -1.22
C LYS A 333 11.76 -14.55 -1.81
N ALA A 334 11.12 -13.39 -1.64
CA ALA A 334 11.57 -12.16 -2.28
C ALA A 334 12.79 -11.59 -1.55
N SER A 335 13.98 -11.93 -2.05
CA SER A 335 15.17 -11.10 -1.88
C SER A 335 15.28 -10.03 -2.98
N ASP A 336 14.39 -10.06 -3.97
CA ASP A 336 14.34 -9.13 -5.10
C ASP A 336 12.89 -8.70 -5.36
N TRP A 337 12.57 -7.46 -5.02
CA TRP A 337 11.26 -6.85 -5.19
C TRP A 337 10.97 -6.40 -6.62
N THR A 338 11.98 -6.36 -7.49
CA THR A 338 11.89 -5.79 -8.85
C THR A 338 10.96 -6.56 -9.80
N ASN A 339 10.62 -7.81 -9.45
CA ASN A 339 9.74 -8.65 -10.26
C ASN A 339 8.33 -8.84 -9.66
N LEU A 340 8.01 -8.07 -8.62
CA LEU A 340 6.72 -8.17 -7.94
C LEU A 340 5.80 -7.03 -8.38
N SER A 341 4.62 -7.39 -8.88
CA SER A 341 3.57 -6.44 -9.27
C SER A 341 2.30 -6.71 -8.49
N LEU A 342 1.68 -5.65 -8.00
CA LEU A 342 0.35 -5.67 -7.40
C LEU A 342 -0.76 -5.38 -8.43
N VAL A 343 -0.39 -5.03 -9.66
CA VAL A 343 -1.34 -4.79 -10.74
C VAL A 343 -2.18 -6.04 -10.96
N ASN A 344 -3.50 -5.87 -11.07
CA ASN A 344 -4.47 -6.94 -11.22
C ASN A 344 -4.28 -8.09 -10.21
N ALA A 345 -3.96 -7.76 -8.97
CA ALA A 345 -3.90 -8.76 -7.91
C ALA A 345 -5.24 -9.49 -7.79
N PRO A 346 -5.25 -10.84 -7.62
CA PRO A 346 -6.47 -11.60 -7.53
C PRO A 346 -7.27 -11.23 -6.27
N GLY A 347 -8.59 -11.43 -6.31
CA GLY A 347 -9.45 -11.25 -5.14
C GLY A 347 -10.51 -10.16 -5.31
N PRO A 348 -11.67 -10.33 -4.64
CA PRO A 348 -12.83 -9.49 -4.90
C PRO A 348 -12.72 -8.07 -4.33
N LYS A 349 -11.73 -7.79 -3.50
CA LYS A 349 -11.45 -6.47 -2.92
C LYS A 349 -10.12 -5.87 -3.36
N SER A 350 -9.37 -6.56 -4.20
CA SER A 350 -8.08 -6.09 -4.69
C SER A 350 -8.28 -4.99 -5.72
N TYR A 351 -7.84 -3.76 -5.42
CA TYR A 351 -7.88 -2.67 -6.38
C TYR A 351 -6.89 -2.95 -7.53
N PRO A 352 -7.30 -2.80 -8.80
CA PRO A 352 -6.52 -3.34 -9.92
C PRO A 352 -5.23 -2.58 -10.22
N ILE A 353 -5.14 -1.29 -9.87
CA ILE A 353 -3.93 -0.49 -10.08
C ILE A 353 -3.34 -0.15 -8.71
N THR A 354 -2.56 -1.09 -8.19
CA THR A 354 -1.90 -0.95 -6.88
C THR A 354 -0.41 -1.16 -7.07
N GLU A 355 0.40 -0.41 -6.35
CA GLU A 355 1.85 -0.48 -6.33
C GLU A 355 2.38 -0.49 -4.90
N PHE A 356 3.66 -0.84 -4.72
CA PHE A 356 4.34 -0.70 -3.45
C PHE A 356 5.01 0.66 -3.33
N VAL A 357 5.05 1.16 -2.12
CA VAL A 357 5.95 2.23 -1.69
C VAL A 357 7.12 1.61 -0.95
N TYR A 358 8.33 1.96 -1.35
CA TYR A 358 9.58 1.45 -0.82
C TYR A 358 10.41 2.55 -0.16
N PHE A 359 11.27 2.14 0.76
CA PHE A 359 12.48 2.88 1.08
C PHE A 359 13.68 2.23 0.38
N ALA A 360 14.45 3.05 -0.32
CA ALA A 360 15.67 2.65 -1.01
C ALA A 360 16.90 3.11 -0.24
N VAL A 361 17.80 2.18 0.07
CA VAL A 361 19.09 2.43 0.72
C VAL A 361 20.18 1.62 0.05
N TYR A 362 21.44 2.04 0.15
CA TYR A 362 22.53 1.20 -0.32
C TYR A 362 22.68 -0.07 0.54
N HIS A 363 22.91 -1.20 -0.14
CA HIS A 363 23.15 -2.48 0.51
C HIS A 363 24.47 -2.50 1.30
N GLU A 364 25.51 -1.87 0.76
CA GLU A 364 26.81 -1.63 1.43
C GLU A 364 26.95 -0.13 1.67
N MET A 365 26.78 0.28 2.92
CA MET A 365 26.69 1.69 3.27
C MET A 365 28.05 2.38 3.43
N GLY A 366 29.09 1.65 3.87
CA GLY A 366 30.39 2.25 4.22
C GLY A 366 31.14 2.80 3.01
N SER A 367 30.99 2.16 1.84
CA SER A 367 31.68 2.58 0.61
C SER A 367 30.78 3.34 -0.36
N ALA A 368 29.45 3.25 -0.22
CA ALA A 368 28.51 3.86 -1.16
C ALA A 368 28.11 5.27 -0.79
N TYR A 369 27.98 5.56 0.51
CA TYR A 369 27.71 6.92 0.99
C TYR A 369 29.00 7.75 1.12
N SER A 370 28.85 9.04 1.36
CA SER A 370 29.98 9.96 1.52
C SER A 370 30.80 9.65 2.78
N ASP A 371 32.06 10.12 2.82
CA ASP A 371 32.95 9.99 3.98
C ASP A 371 32.37 10.55 5.30
N LYS A 372 31.32 11.34 5.23
CA LYS A 372 30.61 11.89 6.40
C LYS A 372 29.58 10.94 6.98
N PHE A 373 29.17 9.90 6.22
CA PHE A 373 28.20 8.91 6.67
C PHE A 373 28.91 7.86 7.53
N SER A 374 28.74 7.97 8.82
CA SER A 374 29.41 7.11 9.80
C SER A 374 28.64 5.79 10.03
N GLN A 375 29.30 4.83 10.65
CA GLN A 375 28.64 3.60 11.10
C GLN A 375 27.46 3.91 12.05
N THR A 376 27.54 4.98 12.85
CA THR A 376 26.43 5.41 13.72
C THR A 376 25.23 5.87 12.89
N ASN A 377 25.44 6.61 11.80
CA ASN A 377 24.35 6.98 10.88
C ASN A 377 23.72 5.73 10.26
N ALA A 378 24.54 4.79 9.77
CA ALA A 378 24.08 3.53 9.19
C ALA A 378 23.24 2.71 10.18
N THR A 379 23.68 2.60 11.43
CA THR A 379 22.95 1.89 12.48
C THR A 379 21.60 2.55 12.77
N TRP A 380 21.54 3.87 12.86
CA TRP A 380 20.29 4.59 13.09
C TRP A 380 19.35 4.54 11.88
N LEU A 381 19.90 4.58 10.67
CA LEU A 381 19.11 4.43 9.45
C LEU A 381 18.43 3.04 9.39
N LEU A 382 19.18 1.97 9.68
CA LEU A 382 18.59 0.63 9.78
C LEU A 382 17.58 0.52 10.93
N THR A 383 17.85 1.18 12.05
CA THR A 383 16.91 1.22 13.19
C THR A 383 15.62 1.93 12.80
N PHE A 384 15.69 3.01 12.01
CA PHE A 384 14.52 3.70 11.47
C PHE A 384 13.70 2.79 10.57
N LEU A 385 14.32 2.14 9.59
CA LEU A 385 13.63 1.24 8.67
C LEU A 385 13.02 0.03 9.40
N TRP A 386 13.73 -0.53 10.36
CA TRP A 386 13.20 -1.60 11.21
C TRP A 386 12.01 -1.15 12.07
N TRP A 387 12.14 0.03 12.68
CA TRP A 387 11.05 0.60 13.46
C TRP A 387 9.84 0.88 12.58
N LEU A 388 10.06 1.39 11.37
CA LEU A 388 9.02 1.68 10.40
C LEU A 388 8.28 0.41 9.98
N ALA A 389 9.01 -0.64 9.63
CA ALA A 389 8.45 -1.95 9.31
C ALA A 389 7.58 -2.53 10.46
N GLY A 390 7.91 -2.21 11.73
CA GLY A 390 7.14 -2.64 12.90
C GLY A 390 6.02 -1.69 13.33
N ASN A 391 6.19 -0.38 13.14
CA ASN A 391 5.34 0.66 13.75
C ASN A 391 4.77 1.67 12.75
N GLY A 392 5.29 1.74 11.53
CA GLY A 392 4.96 2.79 10.55
C GLY A 392 3.51 2.79 10.05
N GLY A 393 2.73 1.76 10.39
CA GLY A 393 1.35 1.63 9.92
C GLY A 393 0.31 2.53 10.60
N ALA A 394 0.64 3.22 11.69
CA ALA A 394 -0.38 3.89 12.52
C ALA A 394 -1.14 5.00 11.77
N ASN A 395 -0.47 5.77 10.91
CA ASN A 395 -1.06 6.92 10.21
C ASN A 395 -1.14 6.75 8.68
N VAL A 396 -0.67 5.62 8.14
CA VAL A 396 -0.57 5.37 6.69
C VAL A 396 -1.93 5.46 6.00
N THR A 397 -2.97 4.91 6.61
CA THR A 397 -4.32 4.91 6.02
C THR A 397 -4.96 6.29 5.99
N GLU A 398 -4.63 7.19 6.93
CA GLU A 398 -5.09 8.59 6.93
C GLU A 398 -4.46 9.38 5.79
N LEU A 399 -3.30 8.94 5.32
CA LEU A 399 -2.58 9.52 4.19
C LEU A 399 -3.04 8.96 2.83
N GLY A 400 -3.96 7.98 2.82
CA GLY A 400 -4.46 7.34 1.60
C GLY A 400 -3.72 6.07 1.20
N LEU A 401 -2.70 5.65 1.97
CA LEU A 401 -1.90 4.47 1.69
C LEU A 401 -2.46 3.21 2.37
N GLY A 402 -2.30 2.06 1.74
CA GLY A 402 -2.68 0.76 2.28
C GLY A 402 -1.60 0.16 3.18
N LEU A 403 -2.03 -0.47 4.27
CA LEU A 403 -1.14 -1.20 5.17
C LEU A 403 -0.61 -2.48 4.52
N LEU A 404 0.64 -2.81 4.79
CA LEU A 404 1.19 -4.12 4.49
C LEU A 404 0.83 -5.13 5.59
N PRO A 405 0.60 -6.42 5.25
CA PRO A 405 0.40 -7.49 6.23
C PRO A 405 1.61 -7.68 7.16
N ASN A 406 1.37 -8.22 8.37
CA ASN A 406 2.43 -8.47 9.35
C ASN A 406 3.53 -9.43 8.85
N THR A 407 3.26 -10.25 7.85
CA THR A 407 4.23 -11.12 7.20
C THR A 407 5.35 -10.36 6.51
N PHE A 408 5.09 -9.13 6.05
CA PHE A 408 6.10 -8.25 5.46
C PHE A 408 7.18 -7.84 6.47
N PHE A 409 6.86 -7.73 7.75
CA PHE A 409 7.86 -7.48 8.78
C PHE A 409 9.01 -8.50 8.76
N GLY A 410 8.70 -9.80 8.57
CA GLY A 410 9.73 -10.83 8.46
C GLY A 410 10.54 -10.74 7.16
N LEU A 411 9.95 -10.27 6.07
CA LEU A 411 10.64 -10.06 4.81
C LEU A 411 11.55 -8.82 4.86
N ASP A 412 11.07 -7.74 5.46
CA ASP A 412 11.84 -6.52 5.71
C ASP A 412 13.05 -6.84 6.60
N GLN A 413 12.85 -7.65 7.64
CA GLN A 413 13.92 -8.12 8.51
C GLN A 413 15.04 -8.81 7.71
N VAL A 414 14.70 -9.77 6.86
CA VAL A 414 15.70 -10.47 6.03
C VAL A 414 16.42 -9.51 5.09
N SER A 415 15.71 -8.54 4.51
CA SER A 415 16.29 -7.52 3.64
C SER A 415 17.28 -6.63 4.38
N LEU A 416 16.92 -6.18 5.59
CA LEU A 416 17.72 -5.30 6.42
C LEU A 416 18.93 -6.01 7.07
N GLU A 417 18.80 -7.29 7.44
CA GLU A 417 19.91 -8.09 7.97
C GLU A 417 21.06 -8.27 6.96
N GLY A 418 20.74 -8.19 5.65
CA GLY A 418 21.73 -8.24 4.59
C GLY A 418 22.53 -6.95 4.41
N VAL A 419 22.08 -5.81 4.95
CA VAL A 419 22.74 -4.52 4.78
C VAL A 419 24.00 -4.45 5.64
N THR A 420 25.10 -3.95 5.05
CA THR A 420 26.43 -3.93 5.67
C THR A 420 27.04 -2.53 5.73
N TYR A 421 28.01 -2.36 6.60
CA TYR A 421 28.89 -1.19 6.67
C TYR A 421 30.36 -1.65 6.72
N ASN A 422 31.13 -1.34 5.66
CA ASN A 422 32.48 -1.82 5.46
C ASN A 422 32.60 -3.36 5.57
N GLY A 423 31.62 -4.08 5.03
CA GLY A 423 31.52 -5.53 5.05
C GLY A 423 31.11 -6.14 6.38
N GLY A 424 30.87 -5.36 7.42
CA GLY A 424 30.35 -5.81 8.71
C GLY A 424 28.82 -5.70 8.80
N SER A 425 28.16 -6.67 9.44
CA SER A 425 26.73 -6.57 9.75
C SER A 425 26.49 -5.43 10.75
N LEU A 426 25.41 -4.67 10.50
CA LEU A 426 24.98 -3.59 11.40
C LEU A 426 23.96 -4.06 12.45
N LEU A 427 23.27 -5.17 12.17
CA LEU A 427 22.33 -5.80 13.08
C LEU A 427 23.06 -6.99 13.74
N GLU A 428 23.46 -6.85 15.00
CA GLU A 428 24.03 -7.99 15.73
C GLU A 428 22.96 -9.04 15.95
N ASN A 429 23.21 -10.25 15.44
CA ASN A 429 22.45 -11.44 15.82
C ASN A 429 22.73 -11.72 17.31
N ASN A 430 21.82 -11.34 18.18
CA ASN A 430 21.83 -11.70 19.61
C ASN A 430 21.50 -13.20 19.81
N GLU A 431 22.07 -14.08 18.99
CA GLU A 431 22.13 -15.51 19.24
C GLU A 431 23.48 -15.83 19.88
N GLY A 432 23.60 -15.66 21.23
CA GLY A 432 24.76 -16.16 21.92
C GLY A 432 25.28 -15.35 23.11
N GLY A 433 24.42 -15.04 24.05
CA GLY A 433 24.81 -14.47 25.34
C GLY A 433 24.46 -15.35 26.54
N GLU A 434 24.55 -16.68 26.42
CA GLU A 434 24.69 -17.58 27.55
C GLU A 434 26.13 -18.11 27.60
N GLY A 435 27.00 -17.30 28.12
CA GLY A 435 28.37 -17.68 28.46
C GLY A 435 28.80 -16.95 29.72
N GLY A 436 28.42 -17.50 30.85
CA GLY A 436 28.83 -17.01 32.14
C GLY A 436 30.35 -16.97 32.26
N GLU A 437 30.89 -15.83 32.66
CA GLU A 437 32.11 -15.79 33.45
C GLU A 437 31.78 -15.26 34.84
N THR A 438 31.70 -16.22 35.77
CA THR A 438 31.96 -15.98 37.17
C THR A 438 33.44 -15.59 37.27
N GLY A 439 33.73 -14.32 37.38
CA GLY A 439 35.05 -13.77 37.75
C GLY A 439 34.96 -13.12 39.10
N GLU A 440 35.41 -13.83 40.11
CA GLU A 440 35.82 -13.25 41.38
C GLU A 440 36.85 -12.16 41.17
N PHE A 441 36.54 -10.97 41.69
CA PHE A 441 37.44 -10.20 42.60
C PHE A 441 36.66 -9.00 43.15
#